data_f03948772c5f87515ea7a155b9afc483
#
_entry.id   f03948772c5f87515ea7a155b9afc483
#
_cell.length_a   1.000
_cell.length_b   1.000
_cell.length_c   1.000
_cell.angle_alpha   90.00
_cell.angle_beta   90.00
_cell.angle_gamma   90.00
#
_symmetry.space_group_name_H-M   'P 1'
#
loop_
_entity.id
_entity.type
_entity.pdbx_description
1 polymer ?
#
loop_
_entity_poly.entity_id
_entity_poly.type
_entity_poly.pdbx_seq_one_letter_code
_entity_poly.pdbx_strand_id
1 'polypeptide(L)'
;MFIGEGPGLQEDRQGLPFVGAAGKLLDSLLASVDMKREDVFVANMVKCRPPENRVPAPPELNTCAKYLNRQIELVDPKLIVTLGRFAFGRYFPWEGITKARGQLREKDGRKIFPVLHPAAVLRRDELRLTMVEDFKTISEIVKGEPKEVGMEPMVPMSKASDMSRENDQVFQLSFVDDPDPTAGSSPRFETSAVNVEEVTHPEQLSLF
;
A
#
# COMPACT_ATOMS: atom_id res chain seq x y z
N MET A 1 -11.29 -6.21 1.70
CA MET A 1 -10.43 -5.29 2.48
C MET A 1 -9.57 -4.48 1.51
N PHE A 2 -9.47 -3.16 1.68
CA PHE A 2 -8.61 -2.29 0.88
C PHE A 2 -7.40 -1.85 1.69
N ILE A 3 -6.21 -1.90 1.08
CA ILE A 3 -4.94 -1.55 1.75
C ILE A 3 -4.22 -0.49 0.92
N GLY A 4 -4.03 0.70 1.50
CA GLY A 4 -3.25 1.78 0.92
C GLY A 4 -1.86 1.92 1.53
N GLU A 5 -1.14 2.99 1.18
CA GLU A 5 0.22 3.26 1.61
C GLU A 5 0.26 3.83 3.03
N GLY A 6 -0.31 4.99 3.23
CA GLY A 6 -0.26 5.73 4.49
C GLY A 6 -1.28 6.87 4.54
N PRO A 7 -1.49 7.48 5.72
CA PRO A 7 -2.37 8.62 5.89
C PRO A 7 -1.84 9.86 5.18
N GLY A 8 -2.73 10.61 4.53
CA GLY A 8 -2.50 11.97 4.08
C GLY A 8 -2.85 13.00 5.17
N LEU A 9 -2.82 14.29 4.82
CA LEU A 9 -3.09 15.37 5.77
C LEU A 9 -4.51 15.32 6.38
N GLN A 10 -5.52 14.97 5.57
CA GLN A 10 -6.91 14.92 6.05
C GLN A 10 -7.13 13.71 6.95
N GLU A 11 -6.51 12.60 6.61
CA GLU A 11 -6.54 11.37 7.41
C GLU A 11 -5.84 11.57 8.76
N ASP A 12 -4.70 12.26 8.76
CA ASP A 12 -3.94 12.58 9.97
C ASP A 12 -4.75 13.49 10.93
N ARG A 13 -5.48 14.47 10.38
CA ARG A 13 -6.34 15.37 11.18
C ARG A 13 -7.56 14.69 11.76
N GLN A 14 -8.15 13.73 11.04
CA GLN A 14 -9.43 13.11 11.40
C GLN A 14 -9.27 11.74 12.07
N GLY A 15 -8.08 11.15 12.04
CA GLY A 15 -7.82 9.81 12.58
C GLY A 15 -8.47 8.67 11.79
N LEU A 16 -8.95 8.93 10.58
CA LEU A 16 -9.67 7.96 9.75
C LEU A 16 -8.96 7.76 8.41
N PRO A 17 -8.88 6.50 7.90
CA PRO A 17 -8.25 6.24 6.61
C PRO A 17 -9.13 6.67 5.44
N PHE A 18 -8.52 7.22 4.41
CA PHE A 18 -9.19 7.57 3.15
C PHE A 18 -10.40 8.50 3.31
N VAL A 19 -10.22 9.66 3.93
CA VAL A 19 -11.23 10.73 4.09
C VAL A 19 -10.94 11.97 3.23
N GLY A 20 -9.72 12.08 2.70
CA GLY A 20 -9.32 13.14 1.77
C GLY A 20 -9.81 12.91 0.33
N ALA A 21 -9.25 13.63 -0.64
CA ALA A 21 -9.66 13.55 -2.05
C ALA A 21 -9.56 12.13 -2.63
N ALA A 22 -8.48 11.40 -2.29
CA ALA A 22 -8.30 10.00 -2.69
C ALA A 22 -9.38 9.08 -2.10
N GLY A 23 -9.80 9.34 -0.86
CA GLY A 23 -10.89 8.62 -0.19
C GLY A 23 -12.24 8.89 -0.84
N LYS A 24 -12.56 10.14 -1.17
CA LYS A 24 -13.79 10.50 -1.89
C LYS A 24 -13.88 9.83 -3.26
N LEU A 25 -12.75 9.71 -3.96
CA LEU A 25 -12.73 8.95 -5.22
C LEU A 25 -12.96 7.45 -4.96
N LEU A 26 -12.34 6.87 -3.91
CA LEU A 26 -12.59 5.50 -3.51
C LEU A 26 -14.07 5.25 -3.21
N ASP A 27 -14.72 6.15 -2.47
CA ASP A 27 -16.14 6.05 -2.16
C ASP A 27 -17.02 6.12 -3.41
N SER A 28 -16.68 7.01 -4.36
CA SER A 28 -17.37 7.09 -5.66
C SER A 28 -17.24 5.83 -6.49
N LEU A 29 -16.04 5.19 -6.46
CA LEU A 29 -15.78 3.94 -7.18
C LEU A 29 -16.55 2.78 -6.54
N LEU A 30 -16.58 2.68 -5.22
CA LEU A 30 -17.40 1.70 -4.50
C LEU A 30 -18.87 1.86 -4.86
N ALA A 31 -19.41 3.08 -4.79
CA ALA A 31 -20.80 3.37 -5.13
C ALA A 31 -21.14 3.02 -6.59
N SER A 32 -20.18 3.16 -7.52
CA SER A 32 -20.39 2.83 -8.94
C SER A 32 -20.60 1.34 -9.22
N VAL A 33 -20.33 0.48 -8.23
CA VAL A 33 -20.47 -0.98 -8.31
C VAL A 33 -21.39 -1.54 -7.20
N ASP A 34 -22.26 -0.68 -6.66
CA ASP A 34 -23.23 -1.01 -5.62
C ASP A 34 -22.60 -1.55 -4.33
N MET A 35 -21.40 -1.07 -3.98
CA MET A 35 -20.71 -1.35 -2.72
C MET A 35 -20.70 -0.09 -1.86
N LYS A 36 -21.00 -0.23 -0.58
CA LYS A 36 -20.95 0.89 0.36
C LYS A 36 -19.61 0.92 1.08
N ARG A 37 -19.23 2.11 1.56
CA ARG A 37 -18.02 2.27 2.38
C ARG A 37 -18.04 1.42 3.65
N GLU A 38 -19.21 1.23 4.24
CA GLU A 38 -19.44 0.42 5.45
C GLU A 38 -19.29 -1.09 5.22
N ASP A 39 -19.40 -1.56 3.97
CA ASP A 39 -19.25 -2.98 3.62
C ASP A 39 -17.79 -3.40 3.49
N VAL A 40 -16.86 -2.44 3.53
CA VAL A 40 -15.45 -2.68 3.27
C VAL A 40 -14.56 -2.18 4.41
N PHE A 41 -13.56 -2.96 4.76
CA PHE A 41 -12.53 -2.51 5.68
C PHE A 41 -11.40 -1.83 4.90
N VAL A 42 -11.07 -0.60 5.26
CA VAL A 42 -10.00 0.17 4.61
C VAL A 42 -8.90 0.47 5.60
N ALA A 43 -7.67 0.17 5.23
CA ALA A 43 -6.48 0.36 6.06
C ALA A 43 -5.30 0.89 5.24
N ASN A 44 -4.23 1.25 5.91
CA ASN A 44 -2.95 1.60 5.31
C ASN A 44 -1.83 0.72 5.85
N MET A 45 -0.73 0.62 5.10
CA MET A 45 0.48 -0.08 5.53
C MET A 45 1.09 0.58 6.76
N VAL A 46 1.22 1.92 6.75
CA VAL A 46 1.62 2.68 7.94
C VAL A 46 0.43 3.39 8.57
N LYS A 47 0.47 3.56 9.90
CA LYS A 47 -0.65 4.12 10.67
C LYS A 47 -0.50 5.62 10.94
N CYS A 48 0.73 6.12 10.85
CA CYS A 48 1.06 7.54 11.02
C CYS A 48 1.40 8.15 9.67
N ARG A 49 1.15 9.45 9.53
CA ARG A 49 1.49 10.20 8.33
C ARG A 49 3.00 10.45 8.27
N PRO A 50 3.72 10.02 7.23
CA PRO A 50 5.11 10.41 7.06
C PRO A 50 5.25 11.92 6.83
N PRO A 51 6.32 12.56 7.34
CA PRO A 51 6.59 13.98 7.08
C PRO A 51 6.49 14.31 5.58
N GLU A 52 5.85 15.42 5.24
CA GLU A 52 5.68 15.93 3.87
C GLU A 52 5.03 14.94 2.88
N ASN A 53 4.33 13.92 3.39
CA ASN A 53 3.79 12.79 2.62
C ASN A 53 4.86 12.02 1.83
N ARG A 54 6.10 11.98 2.31
CA ARG A 54 7.13 11.14 1.70
C ARG A 54 6.74 9.66 1.77
N VAL A 55 7.40 8.88 0.96
CA VAL A 55 7.29 7.42 1.04
C VAL A 55 7.69 6.93 2.43
N PRO A 56 6.92 6.00 3.04
CA PRO A 56 7.30 5.39 4.32
C PRO A 56 8.64 4.68 4.23
N ALA A 57 9.52 4.94 5.20
CA ALA A 57 10.80 4.27 5.29
C ALA A 57 10.64 2.80 5.77
N PRO A 58 11.59 1.90 5.44
CA PRO A 58 11.52 0.50 5.85
C PRO A 58 11.31 0.29 7.36
N PRO A 59 11.95 1.04 8.29
CA PRO A 59 11.67 0.91 9.72
C PRO A 59 10.23 1.26 10.09
N GLU A 60 9.61 2.26 9.43
CA GLU A 60 8.21 2.65 9.66
C GLU A 60 7.25 1.55 9.20
N LEU A 61 7.52 0.97 8.03
CA LEU A 61 6.77 -0.18 7.50
C LEU A 61 6.85 -1.37 8.45
N ASN A 62 8.05 -1.72 8.92
CA ASN A 62 8.27 -2.84 9.85
C ASN A 62 7.56 -2.63 11.19
N THR A 63 7.64 -1.43 11.75
CA THR A 63 6.97 -1.08 13.01
C THR A 63 5.44 -1.18 12.88
N CYS A 64 4.89 -0.76 11.73
CA CYS A 64 3.45 -0.79 11.49
C CYS A 64 2.93 -2.14 11.01
N ALA A 65 3.80 -3.04 10.52
CA ALA A 65 3.41 -4.32 9.94
C ALA A 65 2.57 -5.18 10.90
N LYS A 66 2.92 -5.22 12.20
CA LYS A 66 2.19 -5.97 13.22
C LYS A 66 0.70 -5.56 13.32
N TYR A 67 0.41 -4.28 13.19
CA TYR A 67 -0.97 -3.78 13.24
C TYR A 67 -1.76 -4.18 11.99
N LEU A 68 -1.17 -4.05 10.81
CA LEU A 68 -1.83 -4.46 9.58
C LEU A 68 -2.04 -5.98 9.53
N ASN A 69 -1.05 -6.77 9.97
CA ASN A 69 -1.19 -8.22 10.06
C ASN A 69 -2.37 -8.59 10.95
N ARG A 70 -2.45 -7.98 12.13
CA ARG A 70 -3.56 -8.25 13.06
C ARG A 70 -4.92 -7.83 12.50
N GLN A 71 -4.98 -6.73 11.77
CA GLN A 71 -6.20 -6.30 11.07
C GLN A 71 -6.63 -7.31 10.00
N ILE A 72 -5.68 -7.83 9.20
CA ILE A 72 -5.96 -8.85 8.17
C ILE A 72 -6.47 -10.15 8.81
N GLU A 73 -5.87 -10.58 9.92
CA GLU A 73 -6.31 -11.76 10.67
C GLU A 73 -7.73 -11.61 11.22
N LEU A 74 -8.03 -10.48 11.86
CA LEU A 74 -9.32 -10.23 12.49
C LEU A 74 -10.46 -10.03 11.49
N VAL A 75 -10.17 -9.38 10.37
CA VAL A 75 -11.16 -9.12 9.30
C VAL A 75 -11.38 -10.36 8.44
N ASP A 76 -10.35 -11.20 8.32
CA ASP A 76 -10.30 -12.39 7.45
C ASP A 76 -10.97 -12.15 6.08
N PRO A 77 -10.44 -11.20 5.28
CA PRO A 77 -11.13 -10.73 4.09
C PRO A 77 -11.14 -11.78 2.98
N LYS A 78 -12.28 -11.92 2.30
CA LYS A 78 -12.40 -12.76 1.08
C LYS A 78 -11.47 -12.27 -0.04
N LEU A 79 -11.18 -10.98 -0.08
CA LEU A 79 -10.33 -10.33 -1.08
C LEU A 79 -9.57 -9.18 -0.44
N ILE A 80 -8.27 -9.11 -0.70
CA ILE A 80 -7.42 -7.95 -0.38
C ILE A 80 -7.20 -7.17 -1.67
N VAL A 81 -7.67 -5.92 -1.69
CA VAL A 81 -7.42 -4.98 -2.79
C VAL A 81 -6.26 -4.07 -2.38
N THR A 82 -5.16 -4.12 -3.11
CA THR A 82 -4.00 -3.26 -2.85
C THR A 82 -4.08 -1.99 -3.69
N LEU A 83 -4.06 -0.83 -3.03
CA LEU A 83 -4.14 0.49 -3.66
C LEU A 83 -2.72 1.03 -3.90
N GLY A 84 -2.25 0.88 -5.15
CA GLY A 84 -0.96 1.36 -5.59
C GLY A 84 0.23 0.43 -5.33
N ARG A 85 1.40 0.87 -5.80
CA ARG A 85 2.62 0.05 -5.85
C ARG A 85 3.12 -0.41 -4.48
N PHE A 86 3.02 0.44 -3.45
CA PHE A 86 3.56 0.12 -2.13
C PHE A 86 2.76 -0.99 -1.44
N ALA A 87 1.44 -0.89 -1.44
CA ALA A 87 0.59 -1.93 -0.88
C ALA A 87 0.72 -3.25 -1.66
N PHE A 88 0.85 -3.18 -2.99
CA PHE A 88 1.08 -4.35 -3.84
C PHE A 88 2.45 -4.97 -3.61
N GLY A 89 3.50 -4.16 -3.51
CA GLY A 89 4.89 -4.60 -3.27
C GLY A 89 5.08 -5.37 -1.97
N ARG A 90 4.19 -5.22 -0.99
CA ARG A 90 4.17 -6.04 0.22
C ARG A 90 4.01 -7.54 -0.09
N TYR A 91 3.23 -7.87 -1.11
CA TYR A 91 2.91 -9.24 -1.52
C TYR A 91 3.76 -9.72 -2.68
N PHE A 92 4.06 -8.82 -3.62
CA PHE A 92 4.78 -9.10 -4.87
C PHE A 92 5.86 -8.05 -5.13
N PRO A 93 6.98 -8.08 -4.38
CA PRO A 93 7.99 -7.01 -4.42
C PRO A 93 8.72 -6.89 -5.76
N TRP A 94 8.68 -7.95 -6.58
CA TRP A 94 9.39 -8.00 -7.85
C TRP A 94 8.51 -7.64 -9.06
N GLU A 95 7.23 -7.32 -8.82
CA GLU A 95 6.27 -7.10 -9.89
C GLU A 95 5.79 -5.65 -9.92
N GLY A 96 5.78 -5.04 -11.11
CA GLY A 96 5.32 -3.67 -11.29
C GLY A 96 3.80 -3.56 -11.29
N ILE A 97 3.24 -2.59 -10.56
CA ILE A 97 1.79 -2.37 -10.44
C ILE A 97 1.10 -2.15 -11.78
N THR A 98 1.73 -1.45 -12.72
CA THR A 98 1.14 -1.16 -14.04
C THR A 98 0.84 -2.43 -14.83
N LYS A 99 1.71 -3.45 -14.70
CA LYS A 99 1.53 -4.75 -15.37
C LYS A 99 0.54 -5.63 -14.59
N ALA A 100 0.62 -5.60 -13.26
CA ALA A 100 -0.14 -6.49 -12.40
C ALA A 100 -1.59 -6.04 -12.14
N ARG A 101 -1.92 -4.74 -12.31
CA ARG A 101 -3.26 -4.22 -12.00
C ARG A 101 -4.36 -4.94 -12.75
N GLY A 102 -5.50 -5.08 -12.09
CA GLY A 102 -6.68 -5.71 -12.70
C GLY A 102 -6.60 -7.23 -12.81
N GLN A 103 -5.54 -7.86 -12.30
CA GLN A 103 -5.37 -9.32 -12.34
C GLN A 103 -5.41 -9.90 -10.95
N LEU A 104 -6.30 -10.89 -10.74
CA LEU A 104 -6.38 -11.61 -9.49
C LEU A 104 -5.10 -12.41 -9.27
N ARG A 105 -4.54 -12.31 -8.07
CA ARG A 105 -3.35 -13.05 -7.61
C ARG A 105 -3.70 -13.84 -6.35
N GLU A 106 -2.90 -14.83 -6.04
CA GLU A 106 -2.97 -15.54 -4.78
C GLU A 106 -1.61 -15.54 -4.09
N LYS A 107 -1.61 -15.25 -2.80
CA LYS A 107 -0.43 -15.27 -1.94
C LYS A 107 -0.82 -15.70 -0.53
N ASP A 108 -0.11 -16.71 -0.02
CA ASP A 108 -0.32 -17.24 1.34
C ASP A 108 -1.80 -17.61 1.62
N GLY A 109 -2.47 -18.24 0.63
CA GLY A 109 -3.87 -18.64 0.70
C GLY A 109 -4.87 -17.47 0.64
N ARG A 110 -4.43 -16.26 0.32
CA ARG A 110 -5.27 -15.06 0.21
C ARG A 110 -5.35 -14.56 -1.22
N LYS A 111 -6.53 -14.15 -1.63
CA LYS A 111 -6.78 -13.50 -2.92
C LYS A 111 -6.36 -12.03 -2.84
N ILE A 112 -5.48 -11.61 -3.75
CA ILE A 112 -4.95 -10.25 -3.85
C ILE A 112 -5.34 -9.66 -5.20
N PHE A 113 -5.94 -8.49 -5.19
CA PHE A 113 -6.30 -7.78 -6.43
C PHE A 113 -5.66 -6.39 -6.44
N PRO A 114 -4.63 -6.19 -7.28
CA PRO A 114 -3.94 -4.91 -7.35
C PRO A 114 -4.68 -3.90 -8.23
N VAL A 115 -4.79 -2.66 -7.75
CA VAL A 115 -5.30 -1.53 -8.52
C VAL A 115 -4.38 -0.32 -8.36
N LEU A 116 -4.51 0.67 -9.22
CA LEU A 116 -3.80 1.93 -9.08
C LEU A 116 -4.21 2.65 -7.79
N HIS A 117 -3.34 3.51 -7.26
CA HIS A 117 -3.72 4.33 -6.12
C HIS A 117 -4.70 5.43 -6.57
N PRO A 118 -5.80 5.70 -5.83
CA PRO A 118 -6.75 6.76 -6.21
C PRO A 118 -6.10 8.13 -6.41
N ALA A 119 -5.06 8.47 -5.64
CA ALA A 119 -4.32 9.71 -5.81
C ALA A 119 -3.59 9.82 -7.16
N ALA A 120 -3.20 8.72 -7.79
CA ALA A 120 -2.61 8.73 -9.13
C ALA A 120 -3.67 9.04 -10.19
N VAL A 121 -4.89 8.55 -10.02
CA VAL A 121 -6.03 8.82 -10.90
C VAL A 121 -6.46 10.28 -10.82
N LEU A 122 -6.43 10.89 -9.62
CA LEU A 122 -6.70 12.32 -9.46
C LEU A 122 -5.73 13.23 -10.21
N ARG A 123 -4.53 12.73 -10.52
CA ARG A 123 -3.51 13.46 -11.29
C ARG A 123 -3.58 13.19 -12.79
N ARG A 124 -4.21 12.06 -13.19
CA ARG A 124 -4.28 11.58 -14.58
C ARG A 124 -5.68 11.06 -14.84
N ASP A 125 -6.53 11.89 -15.38
CA ASP A 125 -7.95 11.59 -15.58
C ASP A 125 -8.17 10.43 -16.58
N GLU A 126 -7.21 10.22 -17.49
CA GLU A 126 -7.21 9.09 -18.43
C GLU A 126 -7.22 7.71 -17.74
N LEU A 127 -6.75 7.64 -16.49
CA LEU A 127 -6.75 6.39 -15.70
C LEU A 127 -8.10 6.09 -15.04
N ARG A 128 -9.06 7.00 -15.14
CA ARG A 128 -10.35 6.86 -14.45
C ARG A 128 -11.17 5.69 -14.96
N LEU A 129 -11.28 5.55 -16.26
CA LEU A 129 -12.03 4.44 -16.88
C LEU A 129 -11.42 3.09 -16.50
N THR A 130 -10.10 3.01 -16.55
CA THR A 130 -9.33 1.84 -16.12
C THR A 130 -9.64 1.44 -14.69
N MET A 131 -9.75 2.42 -13.78
CA MET A 131 -10.04 2.15 -12.38
C MET A 131 -11.49 1.72 -12.16
N VAL A 132 -12.44 2.27 -12.93
CA VAL A 132 -13.83 1.83 -12.92
C VAL A 132 -13.96 0.37 -13.36
N GLU A 133 -13.22 -0.05 -14.38
CA GLU A 133 -13.17 -1.44 -14.84
C GLU A 133 -12.61 -2.36 -13.75
N ASP A 134 -11.53 -1.97 -13.07
CA ASP A 134 -10.97 -2.71 -11.95
C ASP A 134 -12.00 -2.91 -10.84
N PHE A 135 -12.79 -1.88 -10.51
CA PHE A 135 -13.82 -1.98 -9.46
C PHE A 135 -15.00 -2.87 -9.87
N LYS A 136 -15.39 -2.89 -11.14
CA LYS A 136 -16.37 -3.85 -11.65
C LYS A 136 -15.89 -5.29 -11.41
N THR A 137 -14.63 -5.58 -11.76
CA THR A 137 -14.02 -6.89 -11.53
C THR A 137 -13.96 -7.25 -10.04
N ILE A 138 -13.63 -6.29 -9.16
CA ILE A 138 -13.67 -6.48 -7.70
C ILE A 138 -15.09 -6.89 -7.25
N SER A 139 -16.12 -6.19 -7.71
CA SER A 139 -17.51 -6.50 -7.37
C SER A 139 -17.90 -7.91 -7.81
N GLU A 140 -17.57 -8.31 -9.03
CA GLU A 140 -17.80 -9.65 -9.57
C GLU A 140 -17.11 -10.73 -8.71
N ILE A 141 -15.84 -10.54 -8.34
CA ILE A 141 -15.10 -11.47 -7.49
C ILE A 141 -15.76 -11.62 -6.11
N VAL A 142 -16.16 -10.51 -5.50
CA VAL A 142 -16.75 -10.51 -4.15
C VAL A 142 -18.15 -11.12 -4.14
N LYS A 143 -18.95 -10.88 -5.18
CA LYS A 143 -20.30 -11.45 -5.36
C LYS A 143 -20.25 -12.94 -5.74
N GLY A 144 -19.10 -13.46 -6.11
CA GLY A 144 -18.95 -14.87 -6.53
C GLY A 144 -19.43 -15.12 -7.96
N GLU A 145 -19.55 -14.09 -8.78
CA GLU A 145 -19.85 -14.19 -10.20
C GLU A 145 -18.53 -14.42 -10.95
N PRO A 146 -18.27 -15.61 -11.53
CA PRO A 146 -17.01 -15.88 -12.19
C PRO A 146 -16.99 -15.23 -13.59
N LYS A 147 -16.30 -14.10 -13.76
CA LYS A 147 -15.57 -13.93 -15.00
C LYS A 147 -14.31 -14.76 -14.93
N GLU A 148 -14.00 -15.51 -15.98
CA GLU A 148 -12.68 -16.11 -16.20
C GLU A 148 -11.64 -14.97 -16.26
N VAL A 149 -11.22 -14.49 -15.09
CA VAL A 149 -10.06 -13.64 -14.97
C VAL A 149 -8.90 -14.58 -15.19
N GLY A 150 -8.20 -14.41 -16.33
CA GLY A 150 -7.08 -15.25 -16.71
C GLY A 150 -6.11 -15.40 -15.54
N MET A 151 -6.17 -16.53 -14.86
CA MET A 151 -5.12 -16.98 -13.97
C MET A 151 -3.97 -17.40 -14.87
N GLU A 152 -3.00 -16.50 -15.11
CA GLU A 152 -1.72 -16.99 -15.59
C GLU A 152 -1.13 -17.89 -14.51
N PRO A 153 -0.88 -19.19 -14.83
CA PRO A 153 -0.27 -20.08 -13.85
C PRO A 153 1.10 -19.52 -13.48
N MET A 154 1.34 -19.35 -12.18
CA MET A 154 2.69 -19.14 -11.67
C MET A 154 3.59 -20.22 -12.24
N VAL A 155 4.55 -19.83 -13.07
CA VAL A 155 5.60 -20.73 -13.53
C VAL A 155 6.30 -21.27 -12.27
N PRO A 156 6.26 -22.57 -11.99
CA PRO A 156 6.96 -23.11 -10.85
C PRO A 156 8.45 -22.88 -11.07
N MET A 157 9.10 -22.12 -10.20
CA MET A 157 10.55 -22.08 -10.11
C MET A 157 11.03 -23.47 -9.65
N SER A 158 11.18 -24.38 -10.62
CA SER A 158 11.87 -25.63 -10.37
C SER A 158 13.36 -25.36 -10.25
N LYS A 159 13.90 -25.75 -9.08
CA LYS A 159 15.31 -25.86 -8.72
C LYS A 159 16.03 -24.58 -8.29
N ALA A 160 15.85 -24.24 -7.02
CA ALA A 160 16.95 -23.73 -6.21
C ALA A 160 17.14 -24.69 -5.04
N SER A 161 17.69 -25.86 -5.32
CA SER A 161 18.44 -26.65 -4.33
C SER A 161 19.84 -26.01 -4.26
N ASP A 162 20.26 -25.70 -3.07
CA ASP A 162 21.53 -25.12 -2.65
C ASP A 162 21.57 -23.59 -2.55
N MET A 163 21.16 -23.12 -1.39
CA MET A 163 21.87 -22.08 -0.63
C MET A 163 21.23 -21.96 0.76
N SER A 164 21.58 -22.90 1.62
CA SER A 164 21.45 -22.73 3.05
C SER A 164 22.60 -21.83 3.53
N ARG A 165 22.26 -20.86 4.34
CA ARG A 165 23.09 -20.02 5.22
C ARG A 165 23.45 -18.64 4.69
N GLU A 166 23.16 -17.68 5.58
CA GLU A 166 23.60 -16.27 5.59
C GLU A 166 22.81 -15.35 4.67
N ASN A 167 21.73 -14.75 5.19
CA ASN A 167 21.57 -13.31 5.13
C ASN A 167 20.32 -12.84 5.88
N ASP A 168 20.52 -12.53 7.16
CA ASP A 168 19.82 -11.45 7.84
C ASP A 168 20.37 -10.11 7.29
N GLN A 169 20.13 -9.82 6.04
CA GLN A 169 20.47 -8.53 5.47
C GLN A 169 19.29 -7.93 4.72
N VAL A 170 18.71 -6.97 5.44
CA VAL A 170 18.21 -5.71 4.90
C VAL A 170 17.55 -5.79 3.52
N PHE A 171 16.24 -5.69 3.54
CA PHE A 171 15.41 -5.40 2.38
C PHE A 171 15.83 -4.06 1.76
N GLN A 172 16.86 -4.06 0.93
CA GLN A 172 17.23 -2.92 0.10
C GLN A 172 16.35 -2.90 -1.14
N LEU A 173 15.30 -2.11 -1.09
CA LEU A 173 14.58 -1.70 -2.30
C LEU A 173 15.50 -0.76 -3.08
N SER A 174 16.16 -1.27 -4.11
CA SER A 174 16.77 -0.44 -5.13
C SER A 174 15.66 0.23 -5.95
N PHE A 175 15.41 1.50 -5.67
CA PHE A 175 14.54 2.33 -6.49
C PHE A 175 15.29 2.71 -7.76
N VAL A 176 14.77 2.30 -8.90
CA VAL A 176 15.12 2.93 -10.17
C VAL A 176 14.22 4.16 -10.27
N ASP A 177 14.82 5.33 -10.11
CA ASP A 177 14.17 6.62 -10.34
C ASP A 177 13.85 6.75 -11.84
N ASP A 178 12.56 6.88 -12.17
CA ASP A 178 12.15 7.48 -13.43
C ASP A 178 12.49 8.98 -13.35
N PRO A 179 13.27 9.54 -14.28
CA PRO A 179 13.67 10.94 -14.20
C PRO A 179 12.47 11.87 -14.42
N ASP A 180 12.19 12.69 -13.41
CA ASP A 180 11.29 13.84 -13.49
C ASP A 180 11.98 14.95 -14.32
N PRO A 181 11.42 15.41 -15.43
CA PRO A 181 12.07 16.39 -16.30
C PRO A 181 12.00 17.85 -15.80
N THR A 182 11.64 18.12 -14.54
CA THR A 182 11.44 19.52 -14.05
C THR A 182 12.19 19.89 -12.77
N ALA A 183 13.24 19.18 -12.37
CA ALA A 183 14.02 19.57 -11.19
C ALA A 183 15.17 20.53 -11.53
N GLY A 184 14.92 21.82 -11.36
CA GLY A 184 15.94 22.84 -11.32
C GLY A 184 16.67 22.90 -9.97
N SER A 185 18.00 22.95 -10.05
CA SER A 185 19.04 23.43 -9.08
C SER A 185 18.86 23.17 -7.56
N SER A 186 19.79 22.37 -7.07
CA SER A 186 20.06 22.08 -5.64
C SER A 186 20.75 23.25 -4.90
N PRO A 187 20.53 23.40 -3.59
CA PRO A 187 21.55 23.91 -2.68
C PRO A 187 22.21 22.76 -1.88
N ARG A 188 23.54 22.85 -1.81
CA ARG A 188 24.41 22.02 -0.96
C ARG A 188 24.14 22.32 0.50
N PHE A 189 23.98 21.28 1.33
CA PHE A 189 24.07 21.41 2.78
C PHE A 189 25.33 20.75 3.30
N GLU A 190 26.13 21.57 3.99
CA GLU A 190 27.29 21.13 4.76
C GLU A 190 26.86 20.40 6.03
N THR A 191 27.55 19.31 6.32
CA THR A 191 27.40 18.53 7.56
C THR A 191 28.16 19.22 8.69
N SER A 192 27.46 19.73 9.69
CA SER A 192 28.04 20.03 11.00
C SER A 192 27.53 19.03 12.03
N ALA A 193 28.47 18.32 12.65
CA ALA A 193 28.24 17.40 13.75
C ALA A 193 27.72 18.16 14.99
N VAL A 194 26.63 17.69 15.57
CA VAL A 194 26.16 18.16 16.90
C VAL A 194 26.15 16.97 17.86
N ASN A 195 26.89 17.19 18.95
CA ASN A 195 27.02 16.31 20.11
C ASN A 195 25.67 15.96 20.75
N VAL A 196 25.50 14.69 21.08
CA VAL A 196 24.38 14.21 21.91
C VAL A 196 24.82 14.30 23.37
N GLU A 197 24.24 15.21 24.14
CA GLU A 197 24.22 15.18 25.60
C GLU A 197 22.93 14.56 26.09
N GLU A 198 23.10 13.64 27.04
CA GLU A 198 22.04 12.96 27.78
C GLU A 198 21.10 13.93 28.50
N VAL A 199 19.81 13.74 28.34
CA VAL A 199 18.82 14.26 29.28
C VAL A 199 17.96 13.10 29.79
N THR A 200 18.29 12.64 30.98
CA THR A 200 17.48 11.80 31.83
C THR A 200 16.43 12.65 32.54
N HIS A 201 15.14 12.35 32.34
CA HIS A 201 14.10 12.59 33.36
C HIS A 201 12.96 11.61 33.21
N PRO A 202 12.63 10.87 34.29
CA PRO A 202 11.43 10.07 34.38
C PRO A 202 10.34 10.91 35.05
N GLU A 203 9.17 11.01 34.48
CA GLU A 203 7.88 11.16 35.13
C GLU A 203 6.82 11.57 34.10
N GLN A 204 5.94 10.64 33.80
CA GLN A 204 4.49 10.81 33.73
C GLN A 204 3.85 9.61 33.03
N LEU A 205 3.73 8.55 33.81
CA LEU A 205 2.69 7.54 33.62
C LEU A 205 1.48 8.02 34.43
N SER A 206 0.45 8.49 33.78
CA SER A 206 -0.94 8.29 34.19
C SER A 206 -1.93 8.92 33.22
N LEU A 207 -2.96 8.16 32.95
CA LEU A 207 -4.25 8.49 32.36
C LEU A 207 -4.43 8.27 30.86
N PHE A 208 -5.20 7.27 30.65
CA PHE A 208 -6.09 6.71 29.65
C PHE A 208 -5.55 5.59 28.81
#